data_0b8e8603af9375d79671956d8c8d3502
#
_entry.id   0b8e8603af9375d79671956d8c8d3502
#
_cell.length_a   1.000
_cell.length_b   1.000
_cell.length_c   1.000
_cell.angle_alpha   90.00
_cell.angle_beta   90.00
_cell.angle_gamma   90.00
#
_symmetry.space_group_name_H-M   'P 1'
#
loop_
_entity.id
_entity.type
_entity.pdbx_description
1 polymer ?
#
loop_
_entity_poly.entity_id
_entity_poly.type
_entity_poly.pdbx_seq_one_letter_code
_entity_poly.pdbx_strand_id
1 'polypeptide(L)'
;IMREKIDRDFLYFSPIGATLGRKERHIGFVESNYMSTMGALNAAILRQKNLEMTSASLKIMNPPLFPLTSSPTNARMIILSSILGTLLFIIGYFLIIEILDRTLRDKIRTQRITGSTVIGAYPKDSALRYRRYNKAIDEMAIKQLSTSLLPHLSVSKQRIINLLSTEEKDGKTHIALALEQYWTSIGLDVRRITYDEDFLSEDSLYVQANNIKDLCPDLGKDEILLIEYPVLKSNPIPPTLLNE
;
A
#
# COMPACT_ATOMS: atom_id res chain seq x y z
N ILE A 1 -97.29 -2.03 33.80
CA ILE A 1 -96.62 -1.98 35.14
C ILE A 1 -95.11 -2.14 35.04
N MET A 2 -94.58 -3.09 34.19
CA MET A 2 -93.13 -3.31 34.15
C MET A 2 -92.40 -2.23 33.33
N ARG A 3 -92.96 -1.75 32.20
CA ARG A 3 -92.39 -0.64 31.38
C ARG A 3 -92.33 0.68 32.13
N GLU A 4 -93.35 1.01 32.87
CA GLU A 4 -93.37 2.28 33.66
C GLU A 4 -92.39 2.31 34.80
N LYS A 5 -91.98 1.16 35.33
CA LYS A 5 -90.94 1.06 36.34
C LYS A 5 -89.55 1.27 35.71
N ILE A 6 -89.34 0.69 34.55
CA ILE A 6 -88.07 0.84 33.77
C ILE A 6 -87.92 2.30 33.30
N ASP A 7 -88.99 2.95 32.82
CA ASP A 7 -88.94 4.37 32.38
C ASP A 7 -88.71 5.33 33.58
N ARG A 8 -89.25 5.06 34.76
CA ARG A 8 -88.93 5.84 35.95
C ARG A 8 -87.48 5.65 36.44
N ASP A 9 -87.03 4.41 36.44
CA ASP A 9 -85.66 4.13 36.84
C ASP A 9 -84.68 4.77 35.86
N PHE A 10 -84.97 4.74 34.56
CA PHE A 10 -84.18 5.38 33.53
C PHE A 10 -84.13 6.92 33.64
N LEU A 11 -85.28 7.55 33.93
CA LEU A 11 -85.34 9.00 34.19
C LEU A 11 -84.63 9.44 35.48
N TYR A 12 -84.58 8.55 36.46
CA TYR A 12 -83.86 8.79 37.70
C TYR A 12 -82.37 8.59 37.59
N PHE A 13 -81.87 7.54 36.89
CA PHE A 13 -80.48 7.22 36.79
C PHE A 13 -79.75 7.94 35.64
N SER A 14 -80.45 8.39 34.62
CA SER A 14 -79.83 9.11 33.46
C SER A 14 -79.11 10.42 33.92
N PRO A 15 -79.68 11.29 34.69
CA PRO A 15 -79.00 12.51 35.17
C PRO A 15 -77.80 12.17 36.09
N ILE A 16 -77.94 11.07 36.88
CA ILE A 16 -76.82 10.59 37.74
C ILE A 16 -75.64 10.13 36.93
N GLY A 17 -75.87 9.35 35.89
CA GLY A 17 -74.84 8.90 34.95
C GLY A 17 -74.19 10.09 34.26
N ALA A 18 -74.94 11.07 33.82
CA ALA A 18 -74.41 12.27 33.20
C ALA A 18 -73.54 13.11 34.18
N THR A 19 -73.93 13.21 35.43
CA THR A 19 -73.18 13.91 36.47
C THR A 19 -71.93 13.16 36.89
N LEU A 20 -71.97 11.81 36.93
CA LEU A 20 -70.82 10.95 37.17
C LEU A 20 -69.80 11.11 36.08
N GLY A 21 -70.21 11.00 34.83
CA GLY A 21 -69.30 11.17 33.66
C GLY A 21 -68.71 12.61 33.56
N ARG A 22 -69.39 13.62 34.05
CA ARG A 22 -68.81 14.99 34.18
C ARG A 22 -67.76 15.04 35.27
N LYS A 23 -68.03 14.44 36.45
CA LYS A 23 -67.06 14.37 37.53
C LYS A 23 -65.82 13.55 37.19
N GLU A 24 -65.99 12.44 36.52
CA GLU A 24 -64.87 11.63 36.05
C GLU A 24 -63.95 12.39 35.05
N ARG A 25 -64.55 13.09 34.10
CA ARG A 25 -63.77 13.96 33.17
C ARG A 25 -63.13 15.13 33.94
N HIS A 26 -63.78 15.70 34.92
CA HIS A 26 -63.19 16.76 35.71
C HIS A 26 -62.01 16.24 36.56
N ILE A 27 -62.14 15.05 37.13
CA ILE A 27 -61.06 14.40 37.89
C ILE A 27 -59.88 14.13 36.95
N GLY A 28 -60.10 13.55 35.79
CA GLY A 28 -59.06 13.30 34.82
C GLY A 28 -58.36 14.59 34.33
N PHE A 29 -59.13 15.68 34.16
CA PHE A 29 -58.54 16.98 33.80
C PHE A 29 -57.67 17.56 34.94
N VAL A 30 -58.15 17.48 36.18
CA VAL A 30 -57.42 17.95 37.37
C VAL A 30 -56.17 17.11 37.58
N GLU A 31 -56.25 15.80 37.42
CA GLU A 31 -55.13 14.87 37.54
C GLU A 31 -54.07 15.16 36.45
N SER A 32 -54.49 15.37 35.20
CA SER A 32 -53.60 15.75 34.11
C SER A 32 -52.89 17.07 34.36
N ASN A 33 -53.64 18.09 34.85
CA ASN A 33 -53.07 19.37 35.20
C ASN A 33 -52.11 19.27 36.41
N TYR A 34 -52.43 18.46 37.40
CA TYR A 34 -51.57 18.19 38.54
C TYR A 34 -50.25 17.56 38.09
N MET A 35 -50.31 16.50 37.29
CA MET A 35 -49.13 15.82 36.74
C MET A 35 -48.27 16.76 35.89
N SER A 36 -48.89 17.57 35.03
CA SER A 36 -48.22 18.58 34.24
C SER A 36 -47.51 19.63 35.09
N THR A 37 -48.21 20.13 36.13
CA THR A 37 -47.65 21.15 37.05
C THR A 37 -46.51 20.56 37.87
N MET A 38 -46.67 19.33 38.37
CA MET A 38 -45.59 18.61 39.07
C MET A 38 -44.36 18.37 38.15
N GLY A 39 -44.58 18.01 36.89
CA GLY A 39 -43.52 17.87 35.91
C GLY A 39 -42.78 19.20 35.69
N ALA A 40 -43.53 20.30 35.54
CA ALA A 40 -42.95 21.63 35.37
C ALA A 40 -42.20 22.11 36.63
N LEU A 41 -42.73 21.84 37.82
CA LEU A 41 -42.05 22.12 39.08
C LEU A 41 -40.73 21.34 39.22
N ASN A 42 -40.74 20.05 38.96
CA ASN A 42 -39.54 19.22 38.99
C ASN A 42 -38.49 19.71 38.00
N ALA A 43 -38.90 20.05 36.76
CA ALA A 43 -38.00 20.63 35.77
C ALA A 43 -37.42 21.98 36.23
N ALA A 44 -38.20 22.83 36.89
CA ALA A 44 -37.71 24.10 37.44
C ALA A 44 -36.71 23.89 38.58
N ILE A 45 -36.99 22.94 39.50
CA ILE A 45 -36.09 22.59 40.60
C ILE A 45 -34.75 22.01 40.04
N LEU A 46 -34.83 21.15 39.04
CA LEU A 46 -33.62 20.62 38.38
C LEU A 46 -32.81 21.72 37.70
N ARG A 47 -33.48 22.67 37.04
CA ARG A 47 -32.80 23.85 36.46
C ARG A 47 -32.11 24.69 37.52
N GLN A 48 -32.80 24.96 38.62
CA GLN A 48 -32.23 25.71 39.73
C GLN A 48 -31.01 25.00 40.33
N LYS A 49 -31.11 23.69 40.59
CA LYS A 49 -29.97 22.90 41.09
C LYS A 49 -28.79 22.86 40.09
N ASN A 50 -29.09 22.73 38.81
CA ASN A 50 -28.05 22.77 37.78
C ASN A 50 -27.37 24.14 37.72
N LEU A 51 -28.13 25.23 37.87
CA LEU A 51 -27.55 26.57 37.92
C LEU A 51 -26.68 26.75 39.18
N GLU A 52 -27.14 26.27 40.35
CA GLU A 52 -26.37 26.29 41.59
C GLU A 52 -25.08 25.46 41.46
N MET A 53 -25.14 24.26 40.89
CA MET A 53 -24.00 23.41 40.66
C MET A 53 -23.02 24.04 39.64
N THR A 54 -23.54 24.63 38.57
CA THR A 54 -22.72 25.31 37.58
C THR A 54 -22.07 26.56 38.13
N SER A 55 -22.81 27.36 38.92
CA SER A 55 -22.23 28.54 39.57
C SER A 55 -21.23 28.17 40.67
N ALA A 56 -21.44 27.05 41.37
CA ALA A 56 -20.47 26.54 42.34
C ALA A 56 -19.18 26.02 41.66
N SER A 57 -19.31 25.41 40.46
CA SER A 57 -18.14 24.96 39.68
C SER A 57 -17.37 26.10 39.02
N LEU A 58 -18.01 27.23 38.79
CA LEU A 58 -17.39 28.46 38.32
C LEU A 58 -16.74 29.31 39.43
N LYS A 59 -16.64 28.80 40.65
CA LYS A 59 -15.85 29.47 41.68
C LYS A 59 -14.41 29.51 41.20
N ILE A 60 -13.90 30.71 40.96
CA ILE A 60 -12.51 30.93 40.56
C ILE A 60 -11.61 30.32 41.63
N MET A 61 -11.08 29.12 41.39
CA MET A 61 -10.17 28.47 42.35
C MET A 61 -8.84 29.19 42.45
N ASN A 62 -8.44 29.86 41.36
CA ASN A 62 -7.26 30.73 41.39
C ASN A 62 -7.62 32.06 40.73
N PRO A 63 -7.60 33.18 41.46
CA PRO A 63 -7.69 34.48 40.82
C PRO A 63 -6.53 34.63 39.82
N PRO A 64 -6.74 35.32 38.69
CA PRO A 64 -5.67 35.57 37.74
C PRO A 64 -4.58 36.40 38.45
N LEU A 65 -3.52 35.72 38.88
CA LEU A 65 -2.34 36.35 39.43
C LEU A 65 -1.40 36.62 38.26
N PHE A 66 -0.94 37.85 38.15
CA PHE A 66 0.18 38.14 37.26
C PHE A 66 1.39 37.34 37.72
N PRO A 67 1.97 36.46 36.87
CA PRO A 67 3.14 35.75 37.26
C PRO A 67 4.30 36.76 37.39
N LEU A 68 4.70 37.02 38.63
CA LEU A 68 5.80 37.90 38.95
C LEU A 68 7.16 37.27 38.62
N THR A 69 7.18 35.97 38.44
CA THR A 69 8.37 35.19 38.02
C THR A 69 8.01 34.31 36.86
N SER A 70 8.82 34.34 35.78
CA SER A 70 8.69 33.40 34.71
C SER A 70 8.97 31.98 35.23
N SER A 71 8.04 31.05 35.04
CA SER A 71 8.30 29.65 35.37
C SER A 71 9.48 29.16 34.51
N PRO A 72 10.52 28.60 35.11
CA PRO A 72 11.64 28.11 34.33
C PRO A 72 11.19 26.98 33.41
N THR A 73 11.28 27.23 32.13
CA THR A 73 11.00 26.20 31.13
C THR A 73 12.16 25.19 31.16
N ASN A 74 11.88 23.93 31.28
CA ASN A 74 12.90 22.87 31.23
C ASN A 74 13.44 22.74 29.80
N ALA A 75 14.25 23.73 29.36
CA ALA A 75 14.80 23.82 28.02
C ALA A 75 15.59 22.55 27.65
N ARG A 76 16.26 21.91 28.60
CA ARG A 76 16.95 20.63 28.37
C ARG A 76 16.02 19.51 27.94
N MET A 77 14.87 19.41 28.58
CA MET A 77 13.85 18.38 28.22
C MET A 77 13.25 18.64 26.84
N ILE A 78 13.01 19.90 26.50
CA ILE A 78 12.49 20.28 25.17
C ILE A 78 13.51 19.97 24.09
N ILE A 79 14.78 20.32 24.31
CA ILE A 79 15.86 20.02 23.36
C ILE A 79 16.00 18.50 23.19
N LEU A 80 16.03 17.74 24.28
CA LEU A 80 16.16 16.28 24.22
C LEU A 80 14.98 15.64 23.50
N SER A 81 13.75 16.04 23.80
CA SER A 81 12.54 15.53 23.13
C SER A 81 12.48 15.90 21.65
N SER A 82 12.96 17.10 21.29
CA SER A 82 13.04 17.53 19.88
C SER A 82 14.05 16.68 19.10
N ILE A 83 15.24 16.43 19.66
CA ILE A 83 16.26 15.59 19.03
C ILE A 83 15.71 14.16 18.85
N LEU A 84 15.11 13.59 19.89
CA LEU A 84 14.55 12.24 19.84
C LEU A 84 13.39 12.17 18.83
N GLY A 85 12.49 13.15 18.82
CA GLY A 85 11.40 13.25 17.87
C GLY A 85 11.88 13.34 16.41
N THR A 86 12.89 14.17 16.16
CA THR A 86 13.49 14.29 14.82
C THR A 86 14.15 12.99 14.37
N LEU A 87 14.86 12.31 15.27
CA LEU A 87 15.49 11.03 14.97
C LEU A 87 14.44 9.96 14.61
N LEU A 88 13.37 9.86 15.40
CA LEU A 88 12.28 8.93 15.13
C LEU A 88 11.56 9.24 13.80
N PHE A 89 11.38 10.54 13.51
CA PHE A 89 10.78 10.97 12.25
C PHE A 89 11.63 10.56 11.04
N ILE A 90 12.94 10.76 11.11
CA ILE A 90 13.89 10.38 10.05
C ILE A 90 13.88 8.87 9.85
N ILE A 91 13.97 8.09 10.93
CA ILE A 91 13.92 6.62 10.85
C ILE A 91 12.59 6.16 10.24
N GLY A 92 11.48 6.71 10.71
CA GLY A 92 10.15 6.40 10.18
C GLY A 92 10.00 6.72 8.69
N TYR A 93 10.53 7.86 8.26
CA TYR A 93 10.53 8.28 6.87
C TYR A 93 11.31 7.29 5.98
N PHE A 94 12.53 6.91 6.36
CA PHE A 94 13.31 5.92 5.61
C PHE A 94 12.68 4.53 5.62
N LEU A 95 12.07 4.12 6.74
CA LEU A 95 11.32 2.86 6.83
C LEU A 95 10.14 2.83 5.86
N ILE A 96 9.39 3.92 5.78
CA ILE A 96 8.26 4.02 4.85
C ILE A 96 8.75 3.91 3.41
N ILE A 97 9.83 4.63 3.05
CA ILE A 97 10.42 4.55 1.69
C ILE A 97 10.83 3.10 1.40
N GLU A 98 11.52 2.44 2.32
CA GLU A 98 12.01 1.07 2.13
C GLU A 98 10.86 0.05 1.99
N ILE A 99 9.78 0.22 2.75
CA ILE A 99 8.59 -0.64 2.66
C ILE A 99 7.83 -0.42 1.34
N LEU A 100 7.73 0.84 0.89
CA LEU A 100 7.07 1.18 -0.37
C LEU A 100 7.93 0.88 -1.60
N ASP A 101 9.25 0.81 -1.44
CA ASP A 101 10.14 0.48 -2.54
C ASP A 101 9.97 -0.99 -2.95
N ARG A 102 9.33 -1.20 -4.10
CA ARG A 102 9.12 -2.52 -4.70
C ARG A 102 10.22 -2.93 -5.67
N THR A 103 11.31 -2.19 -5.73
CA THR A 103 12.41 -2.49 -6.66
C THR A 103 13.21 -3.72 -6.22
N LEU A 104 13.71 -4.45 -7.21
CA LEU A 104 14.52 -5.67 -7.01
C LEU A 104 16.00 -5.29 -6.86
N ARG A 105 16.35 -4.48 -5.86
CA ARG A 105 17.74 -4.00 -5.66
C ARG A 105 18.60 -4.95 -4.86
N ASP A 106 17.99 -5.68 -3.93
CA ASP A 106 18.71 -6.57 -3.02
C ASP A 106 18.53 -8.02 -3.42
N LYS A 107 19.62 -8.79 -3.36
CA LYS A 107 19.64 -10.21 -3.66
C LYS A 107 18.59 -11.00 -2.87
N ILE A 108 18.55 -10.80 -1.56
CA ILE A 108 17.64 -11.54 -0.65
C ILE A 108 16.18 -11.24 -0.99
N ARG A 109 15.88 -9.96 -1.21
CA ARG A 109 14.53 -9.50 -1.57
C ARG A 109 14.10 -10.04 -2.92
N THR A 110 14.98 -9.97 -3.93
CA THR A 110 14.72 -10.49 -5.27
C THR A 110 14.45 -11.98 -5.21
N GLN A 111 15.27 -12.77 -4.54
CA GLN A 111 15.06 -14.21 -4.39
C GLN A 111 13.75 -14.55 -3.69
N ARG A 112 13.36 -13.75 -2.68
CA ARG A 112 12.10 -13.97 -1.95
C ARG A 112 10.87 -13.67 -2.82
N ILE A 113 10.93 -12.63 -3.64
CA ILE A 113 9.80 -12.20 -4.48
C ILE A 113 9.65 -13.10 -5.71
N THR A 114 10.78 -13.42 -6.38
CA THR A 114 10.78 -14.18 -7.64
C THR A 114 10.78 -15.69 -7.43
N GLY A 115 11.17 -16.16 -6.25
CA GLY A 115 11.40 -17.60 -6.00
C GLY A 115 12.62 -18.17 -6.70
N SER A 116 13.39 -17.33 -7.41
CA SER A 116 14.55 -17.74 -8.23
C SER A 116 15.85 -17.30 -7.59
N THR A 117 16.93 -18.04 -7.83
CA THR A 117 18.26 -17.69 -7.32
C THR A 117 18.86 -16.53 -8.11
N VAL A 118 19.32 -15.50 -7.41
CA VAL A 118 20.04 -14.39 -8.04
C VAL A 118 21.50 -14.79 -8.22
N ILE A 119 21.94 -14.94 -9.46
CA ILE A 119 23.27 -15.36 -9.86
C ILE A 119 24.24 -14.17 -9.91
N GLY A 120 23.77 -13.02 -10.38
CA GLY A 120 24.61 -11.83 -10.52
C GLY A 120 23.77 -10.55 -10.50
N ALA A 121 24.46 -9.44 -10.44
CA ALA A 121 23.88 -8.12 -10.53
C ALA A 121 24.77 -7.22 -11.38
N TYR A 122 24.14 -6.36 -12.17
CA TYR A 122 24.83 -5.34 -12.95
C TYR A 122 24.43 -3.95 -12.42
N PRO A 123 25.41 -3.06 -12.19
CA PRO A 123 25.13 -1.74 -11.63
C PRO A 123 24.40 -0.86 -12.65
N LYS A 124 23.44 -0.09 -12.19
CA LYS A 124 22.77 0.92 -13.01
C LYS A 124 23.74 2.08 -13.24
N ASP A 125 23.90 2.50 -14.46
CA ASP A 125 24.66 3.71 -14.78
C ASP A 125 24.04 4.93 -14.12
N SER A 126 24.82 5.62 -13.30
CA SER A 126 24.40 6.80 -12.53
C SER A 126 25.40 7.92 -12.75
N ALA A 127 24.97 8.95 -13.45
CA ALA A 127 25.77 10.14 -13.77
C ALA A 127 26.43 10.83 -12.56
N LEU A 128 25.90 10.63 -11.35
CA LEU A 128 26.34 11.30 -10.12
C LEU A 128 27.25 10.45 -9.21
N ARG A 129 27.16 9.13 -9.31
CA ARG A 129 27.69 8.29 -8.24
C ARG A 129 29.16 7.91 -8.35
N TYR A 130 29.70 7.75 -9.56
CA TYR A 130 31.02 7.14 -9.74
C TYR A 130 31.76 7.61 -11.00
N ARG A 131 31.61 8.89 -11.39
CA ARG A 131 32.18 9.46 -12.62
C ARG A 131 33.63 9.01 -12.96
N ARG A 132 34.38 8.61 -11.96
CA ARG A 132 35.79 8.23 -12.12
C ARG A 132 36.02 6.72 -12.15
N TYR A 133 35.07 5.93 -11.66
CA TYR A 133 35.21 4.49 -11.45
C TYR A 133 34.18 3.64 -12.22
N ASN A 134 33.25 4.25 -12.95
CA ASN A 134 32.17 3.54 -13.64
C ASN A 134 32.72 2.41 -14.51
N LYS A 135 33.70 2.69 -15.33
CA LYS A 135 34.29 1.69 -16.24
C LYS A 135 34.90 0.49 -15.49
N ALA A 136 35.63 0.74 -14.42
CA ALA A 136 36.23 -0.35 -13.62
C ALA A 136 35.16 -1.18 -12.87
N ILE A 137 34.08 -0.54 -12.44
CA ILE A 137 32.94 -1.23 -11.79
C ILE A 137 32.20 -2.07 -12.78
N ASP A 138 31.94 -1.56 -14.00
CA ASP A 138 31.29 -2.30 -15.07
C ASP A 138 32.12 -3.50 -15.51
N GLU A 139 33.42 -3.35 -15.66
CA GLU A 139 34.35 -4.45 -15.98
C GLU A 139 34.34 -5.53 -14.89
N MET A 140 34.35 -5.13 -13.61
CA MET A 140 34.23 -6.08 -12.50
C MET A 140 32.87 -6.77 -12.46
N ALA A 141 31.79 -6.04 -12.69
CA ALA A 141 30.44 -6.59 -12.68
C ALA A 141 30.24 -7.60 -13.81
N ILE A 142 30.72 -7.29 -15.03
CA ILE A 142 30.68 -8.21 -16.18
C ILE A 142 31.51 -9.47 -15.94
N LYS A 143 32.71 -9.31 -15.39
CA LYS A 143 33.57 -10.44 -15.04
C LYS A 143 32.92 -11.36 -14.02
N GLN A 144 32.31 -10.78 -12.99
CA GLN A 144 31.59 -11.54 -11.96
C GLN A 144 30.34 -12.23 -12.53
N LEU A 145 29.56 -11.53 -13.34
CA LEU A 145 28.38 -12.06 -14.00
C LEU A 145 28.78 -13.24 -14.94
N SER A 146 29.80 -13.07 -15.76
CA SER A 146 30.35 -14.11 -16.62
C SER A 146 30.78 -15.32 -15.81
N THR A 147 31.57 -15.13 -14.74
CA THR A 147 32.03 -16.22 -13.88
C THR A 147 30.88 -16.99 -13.24
N SER A 148 29.79 -16.33 -12.97
CA SER A 148 28.57 -16.94 -12.39
C SER A 148 27.74 -17.68 -13.44
N LEU A 149 27.72 -17.23 -14.70
CA LEU A 149 26.93 -17.80 -15.78
C LEU A 149 27.60 -19.01 -16.45
N LEU A 150 28.93 -18.97 -16.65
CA LEU A 150 29.67 -20.02 -17.35
C LEU A 150 29.46 -21.42 -16.78
N PRO A 151 29.43 -21.67 -15.47
CA PRO A 151 29.16 -23.02 -14.95
C PRO A 151 27.79 -23.56 -15.35
N HIS A 152 26.80 -22.71 -15.46
CA HIS A 152 25.46 -23.10 -15.89
C HIS A 152 25.41 -23.44 -17.36
N LEU A 153 26.15 -22.72 -18.19
CA LEU A 153 26.28 -23.01 -19.65
C LEU A 153 27.07 -24.29 -19.94
N SER A 154 28.03 -24.64 -19.10
CA SER A 154 28.83 -25.87 -19.28
C SER A 154 28.04 -27.15 -19.01
N VAL A 155 27.00 -27.09 -18.17
CA VAL A 155 26.12 -28.23 -17.83
C VAL A 155 24.97 -28.37 -18.84
N SER A 156 24.61 -27.32 -19.52
CA SER A 156 23.52 -27.31 -20.51
C SER A 156 23.92 -28.01 -21.81
N LYS A 157 22.98 -28.70 -22.42
CA LYS A 157 23.18 -29.30 -23.76
C LYS A 157 23.41 -28.25 -24.84
N GLN A 158 22.82 -27.10 -24.67
CA GLN A 158 22.93 -25.93 -25.53
C GLN A 158 23.35 -24.74 -24.69
N ARG A 159 24.31 -23.94 -25.20
CA ARG A 159 24.84 -22.79 -24.49
C ARG A 159 24.04 -21.54 -24.86
N ILE A 160 22.77 -21.46 -24.36
CA ILE A 160 21.85 -20.43 -24.75
C ILE A 160 21.49 -19.59 -23.52
N ILE A 161 21.47 -18.29 -23.70
CA ILE A 161 21.01 -17.32 -22.67
C ILE A 161 19.91 -16.47 -23.26
N ASN A 162 18.73 -16.56 -22.68
CA ASN A 162 17.58 -15.77 -23.04
C ASN A 162 17.50 -14.51 -22.16
N LEU A 163 17.60 -13.34 -22.80
CA LEU A 163 17.49 -12.04 -22.13
C LEU A 163 16.08 -11.49 -22.25
N LEU A 164 15.41 -11.40 -21.12
CA LEU A 164 14.02 -10.97 -21.00
C LEU A 164 13.92 -9.66 -20.22
N SER A 165 12.98 -8.79 -20.59
CA SER A 165 12.63 -7.61 -19.80
C SER A 165 11.13 -7.38 -19.79
N THR A 166 10.64 -6.73 -18.77
CA THR A 166 9.24 -6.34 -18.64
C THR A 166 8.96 -4.98 -19.28
N GLU A 167 9.95 -4.10 -19.33
CA GLU A 167 9.84 -2.74 -19.85
C GLU A 167 10.96 -2.40 -20.83
N GLU A 168 10.75 -1.35 -21.61
CA GLU A 168 11.79 -0.81 -22.48
C GLU A 168 12.87 -0.12 -21.65
N LYS A 169 14.09 -0.12 -22.15
CA LYS A 169 15.27 0.52 -21.52
C LYS A 169 15.68 -0.07 -20.16
N ASP A 170 15.31 -1.30 -19.88
CA ASP A 170 15.76 -2.05 -18.69
C ASP A 170 17.25 -2.42 -18.74
N GLY A 171 17.93 -2.14 -19.84
CA GLY A 171 19.36 -2.38 -20.00
C GLY A 171 19.74 -3.76 -20.56
N LYS A 172 18.81 -4.54 -21.13
CA LYS A 172 19.09 -5.84 -21.77
C LYS A 172 20.25 -5.76 -22.78
N THR A 173 20.09 -4.89 -23.78
CA THR A 173 21.08 -4.70 -24.86
C THR A 173 22.42 -4.28 -24.31
N HIS A 174 22.46 -3.44 -23.28
CA HIS A 174 23.71 -3.04 -22.65
C HIS A 174 24.43 -4.22 -21.99
N ILE A 175 23.72 -5.06 -21.28
CA ILE A 175 24.27 -6.26 -20.63
C ILE A 175 24.67 -7.30 -21.70
N ALA A 176 23.85 -7.48 -22.74
CA ALA A 176 24.16 -8.40 -23.86
C ALA A 176 25.47 -8.03 -24.54
N LEU A 177 25.61 -6.76 -24.94
CA LEU A 177 26.81 -6.23 -25.56
C LEU A 177 28.05 -6.37 -24.65
N ALA A 178 27.91 -6.06 -23.38
CA ALA A 178 29.01 -6.14 -22.44
C ALA A 178 29.47 -7.61 -22.23
N LEU A 179 28.54 -8.58 -22.18
CA LEU A 179 28.85 -10.01 -22.09
C LEU A 179 29.51 -10.51 -23.39
N GLU A 180 28.94 -10.14 -24.53
CA GLU A 180 29.50 -10.49 -25.85
C GLU A 180 30.93 -10.00 -25.98
N GLN A 181 31.22 -8.73 -25.72
CA GLN A 181 32.54 -8.13 -25.76
C GLN A 181 33.51 -8.82 -24.79
N TYR A 182 33.08 -9.08 -23.58
CA TYR A 182 33.91 -9.72 -22.57
C TYR A 182 34.24 -11.16 -22.96
N TRP A 183 33.28 -11.98 -23.38
CA TRP A 183 33.48 -13.36 -23.76
C TRP A 183 34.34 -13.51 -25.05
N THR A 184 34.09 -12.64 -26.02
CA THR A 184 34.96 -12.58 -27.22
C THR A 184 36.38 -12.21 -26.84
N SER A 185 36.59 -11.30 -25.87
CA SER A 185 37.94 -10.94 -25.40
C SER A 185 38.71 -12.06 -24.72
N ILE A 186 38.01 -13.05 -24.16
CA ILE A 186 38.62 -14.24 -23.53
C ILE A 186 38.64 -15.46 -24.48
N GLY A 187 38.26 -15.27 -25.76
CA GLY A 187 38.37 -16.30 -26.81
C GLY A 187 37.18 -17.26 -26.88
N LEU A 188 36.02 -16.89 -26.34
CA LEU A 188 34.80 -17.66 -26.52
C LEU A 188 34.04 -17.18 -27.77
N ASP A 189 33.51 -18.14 -28.53
CA ASP A 189 32.61 -17.82 -29.64
C ASP A 189 31.23 -17.47 -29.14
N VAL A 190 30.79 -16.25 -29.44
CA VAL A 190 29.50 -15.71 -28.99
C VAL A 190 28.74 -15.13 -30.15
N ARG A 191 27.50 -15.53 -30.29
CA ARG A 191 26.57 -14.95 -31.24
C ARG A 191 25.44 -14.28 -30.51
N ARG A 192 25.17 -13.02 -30.83
CA ARG A 192 24.03 -12.29 -30.29
C ARG A 192 22.94 -12.15 -31.35
N ILE A 193 21.72 -12.46 -30.97
CA ILE A 193 20.54 -12.26 -31.79
C ILE A 193 19.70 -11.19 -31.10
N THR A 194 19.42 -10.13 -31.83
CA THR A 194 18.65 -8.99 -31.35
C THR A 194 17.32 -8.93 -32.07
N TYR A 195 16.25 -8.77 -31.33
CA TYR A 195 14.90 -8.67 -31.90
C TYR A 195 14.79 -7.57 -32.97
N ASP A 196 15.36 -6.40 -32.70
CA ASP A 196 15.25 -5.23 -33.58
C ASP A 196 16.03 -5.34 -34.86
N GLU A 197 17.11 -6.15 -34.90
CA GLU A 197 17.99 -6.31 -36.07
C GLU A 197 17.69 -7.58 -36.83
N ASP A 198 17.50 -8.71 -36.13
CA ASP A 198 17.41 -10.03 -36.70
C ASP A 198 15.99 -10.54 -36.92
N PHE A 199 15.02 -10.02 -36.17
CA PHE A 199 13.63 -10.44 -36.21
C PHE A 199 12.66 -9.42 -36.84
N LEU A 200 13.17 -8.30 -37.30
CA LEU A 200 12.37 -7.15 -37.78
C LEU A 200 11.79 -7.31 -39.19
N SER A 201 11.93 -8.43 -39.84
CA SER A 201 11.19 -8.64 -41.07
C SER A 201 9.72 -8.88 -40.72
N GLU A 202 8.83 -8.32 -41.53
CA GLU A 202 7.36 -8.44 -41.42
C GLU A 202 6.88 -9.91 -41.37
N ASP A 203 7.74 -10.86 -41.71
CA ASP A 203 7.60 -12.29 -41.49
C ASP A 203 8.20 -12.65 -40.13
N SER A 204 7.40 -12.64 -39.12
CA SER A 204 7.72 -13.02 -37.76
C SER A 204 8.29 -14.45 -37.63
N LEU A 205 9.53 -14.69 -38.08
CA LEU A 205 10.29 -15.90 -37.80
C LEU A 205 10.25 -16.29 -36.33
N TYR A 206 10.26 -15.28 -35.49
CA TYR A 206 10.12 -15.38 -34.05
C TYR A 206 8.77 -15.99 -33.57
N VAL A 207 7.64 -15.63 -34.19
CA VAL A 207 6.32 -16.19 -33.86
C VAL A 207 6.15 -17.60 -34.48
N GLN A 208 6.85 -17.90 -35.57
CA GLN A 208 6.77 -19.17 -36.24
C GLN A 208 7.84 -20.17 -35.77
N ALA A 209 8.89 -19.69 -35.09
CA ALA A 209 9.95 -20.54 -34.58
C ALA A 209 9.40 -21.41 -33.42
N ASN A 210 9.46 -22.70 -33.61
CA ASN A 210 9.12 -23.66 -32.55
C ASN A 210 10.35 -24.10 -31.76
N ASN A 211 11.53 -23.96 -32.34
CA ASN A 211 12.82 -24.35 -31.76
C ASN A 211 13.84 -23.24 -31.95
N ILE A 212 14.84 -23.19 -31.09
CA ILE A 212 15.99 -22.28 -31.25
C ILE A 212 16.79 -22.57 -32.52
N LYS A 213 16.79 -23.80 -32.98
CA LYS A 213 17.40 -24.17 -34.27
C LYS A 213 16.73 -23.52 -35.47
N ASP A 214 15.46 -23.18 -35.36
CA ASP A 214 14.75 -22.46 -36.41
C ASP A 214 15.20 -20.99 -36.46
N LEU A 215 15.67 -20.46 -35.34
CA LEU A 215 16.23 -19.11 -35.23
C LEU A 215 17.70 -19.07 -35.68
N CYS A 216 18.46 -20.11 -35.38
CA CYS A 216 19.88 -20.24 -35.72
C CYS A 216 20.20 -21.66 -36.21
N PRO A 217 19.97 -21.96 -37.50
CA PRO A 217 20.27 -23.30 -38.06
C PRO A 217 21.76 -23.63 -38.04
N ASP A 218 22.62 -22.63 -38.11
CA ASP A 218 24.08 -22.76 -38.20
C ASP A 218 24.80 -22.61 -36.86
N LEU A 219 24.13 -22.87 -35.74
CA LEU A 219 24.72 -22.74 -34.40
C LEU A 219 25.82 -23.79 -34.17
N GLY A 220 27.03 -23.34 -33.90
CA GLY A 220 28.16 -24.18 -33.51
C GLY A 220 27.95 -24.90 -32.18
N LYS A 221 28.51 -26.09 -31.99
CA LYS A 221 28.36 -26.86 -30.74
C LYS A 221 28.93 -26.18 -29.51
N ASP A 222 29.94 -25.34 -29.68
CA ASP A 222 30.65 -24.65 -28.61
C ASP A 222 30.32 -23.15 -28.54
N GLU A 223 29.54 -22.68 -29.48
CA GLU A 223 29.10 -21.28 -29.58
C GLU A 223 28.09 -20.94 -28.50
N ILE A 224 28.25 -19.79 -27.85
CA ILE A 224 27.28 -19.24 -26.87
C ILE A 224 26.31 -18.35 -27.62
N LEU A 225 25.02 -18.65 -27.48
CA LEU A 225 23.96 -17.86 -28.09
C LEU A 225 23.30 -16.94 -27.05
N LEU A 226 23.36 -15.64 -27.30
CA LEU A 226 22.65 -14.63 -26.56
C LEU A 226 21.41 -14.20 -27.35
N ILE A 227 20.22 -14.47 -26.84
CA ILE A 227 18.98 -14.08 -27.50
C ILE A 227 18.34 -12.92 -26.71
N GLU A 228 18.23 -11.78 -27.36
CA GLU A 228 17.56 -10.61 -26.81
C GLU A 228 16.11 -10.57 -27.30
N TYR A 229 15.20 -10.95 -26.43
CA TYR A 229 13.77 -10.95 -26.75
C TYR A 229 13.15 -9.53 -26.63
N PRO A 230 12.04 -9.29 -27.32
CA PRO A 230 11.30 -8.06 -27.18
C PRO A 230 10.75 -7.91 -25.77
N VAL A 231 10.20 -6.72 -25.47
CA VAL A 231 9.57 -6.45 -24.17
C VAL A 231 8.36 -7.35 -23.98
N LEU A 232 8.33 -8.12 -22.88
CA LEU A 232 7.26 -9.06 -22.55
C LEU A 232 5.87 -8.44 -22.51
N LYS A 233 5.79 -7.16 -22.15
CA LYS A 233 4.54 -6.42 -22.04
C LYS A 233 3.89 -6.17 -23.41
N SER A 234 4.71 -6.00 -24.44
CA SER A 234 4.26 -5.67 -25.80
C SER A 234 4.12 -6.91 -26.68
N ASN A 235 4.99 -7.91 -26.48
CA ASN A 235 5.09 -9.07 -27.33
C ASN A 235 5.15 -10.36 -26.53
N PRO A 236 4.16 -11.25 -26.63
CA PRO A 236 4.21 -12.54 -25.97
C PRO A 236 5.30 -13.43 -26.58
N ILE A 237 6.16 -13.99 -25.75
CA ILE A 237 7.17 -14.94 -26.17
C ILE A 237 6.57 -16.34 -26.21
N PRO A 238 6.75 -17.11 -27.29
CA PRO A 238 6.32 -18.51 -27.35
C PRO A 238 6.98 -19.33 -26.23
N PRO A 239 6.22 -20.06 -25.40
CA PRO A 239 6.80 -20.86 -24.33
C PRO A 239 7.77 -21.94 -24.79
N THR A 240 7.62 -22.38 -26.02
CA THR A 240 8.51 -23.39 -26.68
C THR A 240 9.95 -22.94 -26.80
N LEU A 241 10.16 -21.64 -27.02
CA LEU A 241 11.51 -21.05 -27.12
C LEU A 241 12.19 -20.85 -25.74
N LEU A 242 11.44 -20.89 -24.65
CA LEU A 242 11.98 -20.70 -23.31
C LEU A 242 12.26 -22.02 -22.58
N ASN A 243 11.77 -23.16 -23.10
CA ASN A 243 11.84 -24.46 -22.42
C ASN A 243 12.91 -25.39 -23.01
N GLU A 244 13.64 -24.97 -24.00
CA GLU A 244 14.79 -25.71 -24.57
C GLU A 244 16.11 -25.35 -23.87
#